data_21d9271c9accf4a84218eb53c1e3ea82
#
_entry.id   21d9271c9accf4a84218eb53c1e3ea82
#
_cell.length_a   1.000
_cell.length_b   1.000
_cell.length_c   1.000
_cell.angle_alpha   90.00
_cell.angle_beta   90.00
_cell.angle_gamma   90.00
#
_symmetry.space_group_name_H-M   'P 1'
#
loop_
_entity.id
_entity.type
_entity.pdbx_description
1 polymer ?
#
loop_
_entity_poly.entity_id
_entity_poly.type
_entity_poly.pdbx_seq_one_letter_code
_entity_poly.pdbx_strand_id
1 'polypeptide(L)'
;IVAQPKTGKTVLMQSIINAIADNHPEVYIIVLLIDERPEEVTEMARNSKAEVVASTFDEQASRHVKVAEMVLDKAKRMVESGHDVVIFLDSITRLARAYNSVQPASGKVLSGGVAATALPKPKRFFGAARNTEEKGSLTIIATALIDTGSKMDEVIFEEFKGTGNMELQLDRKLANKRVYPAVDVIASGTRREDLLLPRDVMNRTWVLRKYLSDMTPVEAMEFLQKQMGVTDTNEE
;
A
#
# COMPACT_ATOMS: atom_id res chain seq x y z
N ILE A 1 -2.61 0.13 -0.90
CA ILE A 1 -3.58 -0.91 -0.48
C ILE A 1 -4.55 -0.28 0.50
N VAL A 2 -5.80 -0.14 0.12
CA VAL A 2 -6.86 0.44 0.95
C VAL A 2 -7.56 -0.69 1.70
N ALA A 3 -7.51 -0.66 3.03
CA ALA A 3 -7.96 -1.79 3.84
C ALA A 3 -8.87 -1.36 4.99
N GLN A 4 -9.98 -2.05 5.12
CA GLN A 4 -10.78 -2.10 6.35
C GLN A 4 -10.13 -3.04 7.36
N PRO A 5 -10.40 -2.88 8.66
CA PRO A 5 -9.93 -3.84 9.66
C PRO A 5 -10.38 -5.28 9.36
N LYS A 6 -9.50 -6.26 9.57
CA LYS A 6 -9.78 -7.71 9.42
C LYS A 6 -10.10 -8.16 7.98
N THR A 7 -9.47 -7.57 6.97
CA THR A 7 -9.63 -7.95 5.56
C THR A 7 -8.50 -8.80 4.99
N GLY A 8 -7.56 -9.24 5.83
CA GLY A 8 -6.41 -10.05 5.37
C GLY A 8 -5.26 -9.23 4.78
N LYS A 9 -5.19 -7.93 5.09
CA LYS A 9 -4.15 -7.00 4.62
C LYS A 9 -2.73 -7.54 4.79
N THR A 10 -2.38 -8.00 5.99
CA THR A 10 -1.03 -8.48 6.34
C THR A 10 -0.63 -9.69 5.51
N VAL A 11 -1.53 -10.67 5.37
CA VAL A 11 -1.30 -11.88 4.56
C VAL A 11 -1.10 -11.52 3.09
N LEU A 12 -1.92 -10.61 2.56
CA LEU A 12 -1.76 -10.13 1.18
C LEU A 12 -0.41 -9.43 0.99
N MET A 13 -0.01 -8.57 1.91
CA MET A 13 1.30 -7.92 1.86
C MET A 13 2.44 -8.94 1.86
N GLN A 14 2.42 -9.92 2.75
CA GLN A 14 3.43 -10.98 2.82
C GLN A 14 3.50 -11.76 1.49
N SER A 15 2.35 -12.08 0.89
CA SER A 15 2.30 -12.75 -0.40
C SER A 15 2.93 -11.93 -1.52
N ILE A 16 2.65 -10.61 -1.58
CA ILE A 16 3.25 -9.71 -2.58
C ILE A 16 4.76 -9.58 -2.35
N ILE A 17 5.21 -9.39 -1.11
CA ILE A 17 6.63 -9.28 -0.74
C ILE A 17 7.39 -10.53 -1.19
N ASN A 18 6.88 -11.71 -0.86
CA ASN A 18 7.52 -12.96 -1.19
C ASN A 18 7.52 -13.24 -2.70
N ALA A 19 6.42 -12.89 -3.40
CA ALA A 19 6.36 -13.00 -4.84
C ALA A 19 7.40 -12.10 -5.54
N ILE A 20 7.59 -10.87 -5.07
CA ILE A 20 8.64 -9.98 -5.60
C ILE A 20 10.01 -10.56 -5.30
N ALA A 21 10.27 -11.00 -4.07
CA ALA A 21 11.57 -11.57 -3.69
C ALA A 21 11.94 -12.84 -4.48
N ASP A 22 10.94 -13.66 -4.80
CA ASP A 22 11.16 -14.90 -5.55
C ASP A 22 11.36 -14.67 -7.05
N ASN A 23 10.66 -13.72 -7.64
CA ASN A 23 10.73 -13.43 -9.07
C ASN A 23 11.80 -12.39 -9.43
N HIS A 24 12.15 -11.51 -8.48
CA HIS A 24 13.06 -10.39 -8.65
C HIS A 24 14.05 -10.30 -7.49
N PRO A 25 15.00 -11.25 -7.38
CA PRO A 25 15.97 -11.29 -6.29
C PRO A 25 16.96 -10.09 -6.29
N GLU A 26 17.03 -9.35 -7.40
CA GLU A 26 17.81 -8.13 -7.54
C GLU A 26 17.17 -6.93 -6.83
N VAL A 27 15.87 -6.97 -6.55
CA VAL A 27 15.13 -5.88 -5.90
C VAL A 27 15.35 -5.88 -4.39
N TYR A 28 15.69 -4.73 -3.84
CA TYR A 28 15.82 -4.58 -2.40
C TYR A 28 14.49 -4.21 -1.77
N ILE A 29 14.01 -5.05 -0.87
CA ILE A 29 12.68 -4.88 -0.25
C ILE A 29 12.86 -4.46 1.20
N ILE A 30 12.21 -3.34 1.57
CA ILE A 30 12.12 -2.84 2.94
C ILE A 30 10.67 -2.84 3.36
N VAL A 31 10.37 -3.45 4.50
CA VAL A 31 9.06 -3.38 5.15
C VAL A 31 9.17 -2.42 6.33
N LEU A 32 8.44 -1.32 6.27
CA LEU A 32 8.38 -0.30 7.32
C LEU A 32 7.05 -0.41 8.05
N LEU A 33 7.10 -0.84 9.31
CA LEU A 33 5.94 -0.99 10.18
C LEU A 33 5.91 0.16 11.20
N ILE A 34 4.85 0.97 11.14
CA ILE A 34 4.67 2.14 12.01
C ILE A 34 3.45 1.93 12.91
N ASP A 35 3.67 2.04 14.23
CA ASP A 35 2.61 1.92 15.24
C ASP A 35 1.91 0.53 15.19
N GLU A 36 2.68 -0.50 14.82
CA GLU A 36 2.22 -1.89 14.80
C GLU A 36 2.59 -2.62 16.10
N ARG A 37 1.98 -3.76 16.32
CA ARG A 37 2.23 -4.58 17.52
C ARG A 37 3.54 -5.36 17.38
N PRO A 38 4.32 -5.56 18.47
CA PRO A 38 5.57 -6.33 18.43
C PRO A 38 5.42 -7.74 17.85
N GLU A 39 4.31 -8.42 18.13
CA GLU A 39 4.02 -9.74 17.58
C GLU A 39 3.84 -9.72 16.06
N GLU A 40 3.19 -8.68 15.50
CA GLU A 40 3.01 -8.51 14.06
C GLU A 40 4.36 -8.20 13.37
N VAL A 41 5.22 -7.43 14.04
CA VAL A 41 6.60 -7.18 13.57
C VAL A 41 7.39 -8.48 13.50
N THR A 42 7.31 -9.30 14.55
CA THR A 42 8.00 -10.59 14.61
C THR A 42 7.48 -11.56 13.52
N GLU A 43 6.17 -11.61 13.33
CA GLU A 43 5.54 -12.42 12.28
C GLU A 43 6.01 -11.99 10.89
N MET A 44 5.99 -10.69 10.61
CA MET A 44 6.46 -10.15 9.33
C MET A 44 7.94 -10.49 9.10
N ALA A 45 8.79 -10.31 10.11
CA ALA A 45 10.22 -10.62 9.99
C ALA A 45 10.52 -12.10 9.75
N ARG A 46 9.68 -13.00 10.27
CA ARG A 46 9.84 -14.46 10.09
C ARG A 46 9.32 -14.95 8.74
N ASN A 47 8.24 -14.35 8.24
CA ASN A 47 7.48 -14.85 7.10
C ASN A 47 7.71 -14.07 5.81
N SER A 48 8.54 -13.03 5.83
CA SER A 48 8.88 -12.26 4.63
C SER A 48 10.36 -12.27 4.32
N LYS A 49 10.68 -12.29 3.03
CA LYS A 49 12.06 -12.20 2.51
C LYS A 49 12.46 -10.75 2.28
N ALA A 50 12.39 -9.93 3.34
CA ALA A 50 12.63 -8.49 3.28
C ALA A 50 13.36 -8.00 4.53
N GLU A 51 13.99 -6.84 4.43
CA GLU A 51 14.45 -6.10 5.61
C GLU A 51 13.24 -5.49 6.33
N VAL A 52 12.98 -5.89 7.57
CA VAL A 52 11.89 -5.36 8.37
C VAL A 52 12.41 -4.31 9.34
N VAL A 53 11.90 -3.10 9.22
CA VAL A 53 12.18 -1.96 10.11
C VAL A 53 10.86 -1.55 10.76
N ALA A 54 10.87 -1.40 12.07
CA ALA A 54 9.64 -1.11 12.80
C ALA A 54 9.83 -0.03 13.87
N SER A 55 8.74 0.66 14.15
CA SER A 55 8.54 1.45 15.36
C SER A 55 7.17 1.08 15.90
N THR A 56 7.17 0.40 17.05
CA THR A 56 5.98 -0.24 17.62
C THR A 56 5.08 0.73 18.39
N PHE A 57 3.85 0.35 18.67
CA PHE A 57 2.81 1.22 19.21
C PHE A 57 3.15 1.82 20.60
N ASP A 58 4.05 1.21 21.35
CA ASP A 58 4.54 1.66 22.65
C ASP A 58 5.61 2.77 22.56
N GLU A 59 6.09 3.07 21.34
CA GLU A 59 7.07 4.12 21.10
C GLU A 59 6.40 5.49 20.84
N GLN A 60 7.17 6.55 21.05
CA GLN A 60 6.67 7.91 20.83
C GLN A 60 6.49 8.24 19.35
N ALA A 61 5.54 9.10 19.02
CA ALA A 61 5.27 9.56 17.66
C ALA A 61 6.50 10.16 16.97
N SER A 62 7.37 10.86 17.71
CA SER A 62 8.64 11.40 17.21
C SER A 62 9.58 10.32 16.70
N ARG A 63 9.57 9.13 17.32
CA ARG A 63 10.35 7.98 16.87
C ARG A 63 9.77 7.38 15.59
N HIS A 64 8.45 7.25 15.49
CA HIS A 64 7.79 6.81 14.25
C HIS A 64 8.22 7.67 13.06
N VAL A 65 8.19 8.98 13.22
CA VAL A 65 8.62 9.95 12.20
C VAL A 65 10.10 9.76 11.85
N LYS A 66 10.97 9.68 12.86
CA LYS A 66 12.41 9.54 12.66
C LYS A 66 12.77 8.25 11.93
N VAL A 67 12.17 7.13 12.31
CA VAL A 67 12.38 5.83 11.65
C VAL A 67 11.94 5.87 10.19
N ALA A 68 10.79 6.47 9.91
CA ALA A 68 10.30 6.61 8.54
C ALA A 68 11.23 7.49 7.68
N GLU A 69 11.71 8.61 8.21
CA GLU A 69 12.66 9.50 7.52
C GLU A 69 13.98 8.76 7.23
N MET A 70 14.50 7.99 8.20
CA MET A 70 15.74 7.20 8.02
C MET A 70 15.58 6.12 6.93
N VAL A 71 14.45 5.41 6.90
CA VAL A 71 14.16 4.39 5.86
C VAL A 71 14.10 5.03 4.48
N LEU A 72 13.41 6.17 4.36
CA LEU A 72 13.31 6.88 3.09
C LEU A 72 14.68 7.37 2.61
N ASP A 73 15.50 7.91 3.50
CA ASP A 73 16.85 8.38 3.15
C ASP A 73 17.77 7.22 2.75
N LYS A 74 17.70 6.08 3.45
CA LYS A 74 18.40 4.84 3.05
C LYS A 74 17.97 4.42 1.65
N ALA A 75 16.66 4.31 1.39
CA ALA A 75 16.15 3.92 0.10
C ALA A 75 16.61 4.84 -1.04
N LYS A 76 16.57 6.17 -0.83
CA LYS A 76 17.07 7.14 -1.81
C LYS A 76 18.57 6.94 -2.11
N ARG A 77 19.41 6.71 -1.10
CA ARG A 77 20.86 6.44 -1.31
C ARG A 77 21.07 5.17 -2.13
N MET A 78 20.29 4.14 -1.88
CA MET A 78 20.36 2.90 -2.64
C MET A 78 19.94 3.11 -4.10
N VAL A 79 18.87 3.86 -4.35
CA VAL A 79 18.42 4.21 -5.70
C VAL A 79 19.48 5.03 -6.44
N GLU A 80 20.09 6.02 -5.79
CA GLU A 80 21.20 6.82 -6.35
C GLU A 80 22.41 5.94 -6.71
N SER A 81 22.60 4.82 -6.00
CA SER A 81 23.61 3.81 -6.31
C SER A 81 23.19 2.82 -7.41
N GLY A 82 22.01 3.02 -8.01
CA GLY A 82 21.52 2.22 -9.13
C GLY A 82 20.70 0.99 -8.76
N HIS A 83 20.26 0.88 -7.49
CA HIS A 83 19.40 -0.23 -7.05
C HIS A 83 17.92 0.05 -7.28
N ASP A 84 17.17 -1.02 -7.51
CA ASP A 84 15.71 -1.01 -7.48
C ASP A 84 15.24 -1.33 -6.06
N VAL A 85 14.50 -0.42 -5.45
CA VAL A 85 14.08 -0.51 -4.05
C VAL A 85 12.55 -0.47 -3.96
N VAL A 86 11.97 -1.37 -3.19
CA VAL A 86 10.54 -1.38 -2.86
C VAL A 86 10.37 -1.19 -1.37
N ILE A 87 9.61 -0.16 -0.97
CA ILE A 87 9.19 0.05 0.41
C ILE A 87 7.73 -0.37 0.57
N PHE A 88 7.48 -1.32 1.47
CA PHE A 88 6.14 -1.60 1.98
C PHE A 88 5.93 -0.84 3.27
N LEU A 89 5.01 0.10 3.28
CA LEU A 89 4.68 0.93 4.46
C LEU A 89 3.34 0.51 5.06
N ASP A 90 3.36 -0.05 6.22
CA ASP A 90 2.16 -0.33 7.01
C ASP A 90 2.16 0.50 8.32
N SER A 91 1.43 1.58 8.38
CA SER A 91 0.56 2.19 7.36
C SER A 91 0.84 3.68 7.19
N ILE A 92 0.49 4.21 6.01
CA ILE A 92 0.56 5.66 5.75
C ILE A 92 -0.38 6.44 6.67
N THR A 93 -1.52 5.86 7.04
CA THR A 93 -2.48 6.46 7.98
C THR A 93 -1.84 6.69 9.34
N ARG A 94 -1.15 5.70 9.89
CA ARG A 94 -0.47 5.80 11.19
C ARG A 94 0.74 6.72 11.12
N LEU A 95 1.49 6.70 10.03
CA LEU A 95 2.57 7.65 9.80
C LEU A 95 2.06 9.09 9.77
N ALA A 96 0.96 9.35 9.08
CA ALA A 96 0.34 10.68 9.04
C ALA A 96 -0.17 11.12 10.43
N ARG A 97 -0.74 10.21 11.22
CA ARG A 97 -1.10 10.48 12.62
C ARG A 97 0.13 10.84 13.47
N ALA A 98 1.24 10.14 13.29
CA ALA A 98 2.49 10.44 14.00
C ALA A 98 3.01 11.84 13.64
N TYR A 99 3.01 12.19 12.36
CA TYR A 99 3.36 13.56 11.93
C TYR A 99 2.40 14.61 12.52
N ASN A 100 1.11 14.30 12.62
CA ASN A 100 0.14 15.21 13.23
C ASN A 100 0.41 15.41 14.73
N SER A 101 0.80 14.34 15.43
CA SER A 101 1.09 14.39 16.88
C SER A 101 2.36 15.18 17.22
N VAL A 102 3.35 15.23 16.32
CA VAL A 102 4.59 15.98 16.55
C VAL A 102 4.52 17.45 16.10
N GLN A 103 3.40 17.86 15.49
CA GLN A 103 3.22 19.27 15.11
C GLN A 103 2.94 20.15 16.35
N PRO A 104 3.48 21.38 16.39
CA PRO A 104 3.09 22.34 17.42
C PRO A 104 1.59 22.62 17.35
N ALA A 105 0.96 22.85 18.50
CA ALA A 105 -0.47 23.13 18.63
C ALA A 105 -0.86 24.53 18.10
N SER A 106 -0.27 24.98 17.01
CA SER A 106 -0.51 26.28 16.39
C SER A 106 -0.75 26.12 14.89
N GLY A 107 -1.86 26.63 14.41
CA GLY A 107 -2.13 26.70 12.98
C GLY A 107 -3.54 26.27 12.60
N LYS A 108 -3.81 26.30 11.29
CA LYS A 108 -5.08 25.91 10.70
C LYS A 108 -5.27 24.39 10.84
N VAL A 109 -6.35 23.97 11.47
CA VAL A 109 -6.74 22.58 11.61
C VAL A 109 -7.79 22.23 10.56
N LEU A 110 -7.57 21.14 9.83
CA LEU A 110 -8.54 20.54 8.91
C LEU A 110 -9.62 19.79 9.69
N SER A 111 -10.68 19.38 9.03
CA SER A 111 -11.68 18.49 9.63
C SER A 111 -11.01 17.22 10.20
N GLY A 112 -11.58 16.64 11.25
CA GLY A 112 -11.01 15.45 11.89
C GLY A 112 -9.77 15.70 12.77
N GLY A 113 -9.41 16.97 13.05
CA GLY A 113 -8.30 17.29 13.95
C GLY A 113 -6.90 17.15 13.30
N VAL A 114 -6.82 17.16 11.99
CA VAL A 114 -5.54 17.11 11.25
C VAL A 114 -4.99 18.52 11.07
N ALA A 115 -3.77 18.77 11.56
CA ALA A 115 -3.09 20.05 11.30
C ALA A 115 -2.73 20.15 9.81
N ALA A 116 -3.03 21.30 9.18
CA ALA A 116 -2.72 21.52 7.77
C ALA A 116 -1.23 21.32 7.44
N THR A 117 -0.35 21.58 8.41
CA THR A 117 1.11 21.42 8.33
C THR A 117 1.59 19.98 8.53
N ALA A 118 0.74 19.07 8.96
CA ALA A 118 1.13 17.67 9.25
C ALA A 118 1.29 16.82 8.00
N LEU A 119 0.50 17.05 6.97
CA LEU A 119 0.42 16.18 5.78
C LEU A 119 1.51 16.37 4.72
N PRO A 120 2.15 17.54 4.55
CA PRO A 120 3.16 17.72 3.51
C PRO A 120 4.34 16.75 3.60
N LYS A 121 4.81 16.41 4.81
CA LYS A 121 5.94 15.49 4.98
C LYS A 121 5.59 14.04 4.60
N PRO A 122 4.51 13.42 5.13
CA PRO A 122 4.13 12.08 4.69
C PRO A 122 3.71 12.04 3.22
N LYS A 123 3.15 13.12 2.65
CA LYS A 123 2.92 13.20 1.20
C LYS A 123 4.23 13.18 0.40
N ARG A 124 5.28 13.87 0.87
CA ARG A 124 6.61 13.79 0.25
C ARG A 124 7.23 12.41 0.37
N PHE A 125 7.01 11.73 1.50
CA PHE A 125 7.44 10.33 1.65
C PHE A 125 6.82 9.47 0.55
N PHE A 126 5.51 9.46 0.45
CA PHE A 126 4.79 8.66 -0.53
C PHE A 126 5.06 9.10 -1.98
N GLY A 127 5.17 10.40 -2.21
CA GLY A 127 5.49 10.99 -3.52
C GLY A 127 6.96 10.89 -3.94
N ALA A 128 7.82 10.26 -3.13
CA ALA A 128 9.22 10.03 -3.49
C ALA A 128 9.40 8.90 -4.52
N ALA A 129 8.40 8.05 -4.69
CA ALA A 129 8.41 6.94 -5.64
C ALA A 129 8.63 7.43 -7.09
N ARG A 130 9.60 6.86 -7.77
CA ARG A 130 9.96 7.20 -9.17
C ARG A 130 10.93 6.22 -9.79
N ASN A 131 10.95 6.18 -11.12
CA ASN A 131 12.08 5.65 -11.87
C ASN A 131 13.09 6.79 -12.11
N THR A 132 14.37 6.52 -11.98
CA THR A 132 15.42 7.47 -12.39
C THR A 132 15.76 7.28 -13.87
N GLU A 133 16.31 8.33 -14.49
CA GLU A 133 16.63 8.27 -15.93
C GLU A 133 17.80 7.33 -16.22
N GLU A 134 18.79 7.26 -15.30
CA GLU A 134 20.00 6.46 -15.51
C GLU A 134 19.81 5.01 -15.03
N LYS A 135 19.68 4.81 -13.74
CA LYS A 135 19.50 3.50 -13.10
C LYS A 135 18.85 3.65 -11.74
N GLY A 136 18.11 2.61 -11.37
CA GLY A 136 17.46 2.52 -10.08
C GLY A 136 16.05 3.07 -10.07
N SER A 137 15.25 2.52 -9.19
CA SER A 137 13.87 2.92 -8.98
C SER A 137 13.47 2.85 -7.52
N LEU A 138 12.50 3.67 -7.14
CA LEU A 138 11.84 3.61 -5.85
C LEU A 138 10.36 3.36 -6.05
N THR A 139 9.90 2.22 -5.58
CA THR A 139 8.48 1.86 -5.51
C THR A 139 8.02 1.91 -4.05
N ILE A 140 6.88 2.51 -3.79
CA ILE A 140 6.29 2.55 -2.44
C ILE A 140 4.88 1.98 -2.49
N ILE A 141 4.68 0.89 -1.75
CA ILE A 141 3.39 0.25 -1.53
C ILE A 141 2.96 0.55 -0.10
N ALA A 142 2.03 1.47 0.06
CA ALA A 142 1.54 1.86 1.37
C ALA A 142 0.14 1.30 1.64
N THR A 143 -0.11 0.90 2.87
CA THR A 143 -1.47 0.59 3.31
C THR A 143 -2.15 1.82 3.86
N ALA A 144 -3.41 2.03 3.49
CA ALA A 144 -4.28 3.07 4.02
C ALA A 144 -5.46 2.43 4.75
N LEU A 145 -5.74 2.90 5.96
CA LEU A 145 -6.81 2.38 6.79
C LEU A 145 -8.09 3.19 6.57
N ILE A 146 -9.17 2.49 6.31
CA ILE A 146 -10.52 3.07 6.18
C ILE A 146 -11.50 2.36 7.11
N ASP A 147 -12.68 2.97 7.32
CA ASP A 147 -13.75 2.43 8.18
C ASP A 147 -13.27 2.07 9.60
N THR A 148 -12.35 2.85 10.12
CA THR A 148 -11.82 2.71 11.49
C THR A 148 -12.70 3.39 12.54
N GLY A 149 -13.73 4.13 12.11
CA GLY A 149 -14.53 4.99 12.98
C GLY A 149 -13.86 6.33 13.34
N SER A 150 -12.68 6.60 12.80
CA SER A 150 -11.92 7.84 13.03
C SER A 150 -12.09 8.82 11.86
N LYS A 151 -12.66 10.00 12.13
CA LYS A 151 -12.72 11.09 11.15
C LYS A 151 -11.35 11.55 10.67
N MET A 152 -10.33 11.44 11.53
CA MET A 152 -8.95 11.75 11.16
C MET A 152 -8.47 10.83 10.04
N ASP A 153 -8.75 9.54 10.11
CA ASP A 153 -8.33 8.57 9.09
C ASP A 153 -9.02 8.79 7.75
N GLU A 154 -10.31 9.17 7.79
CA GLU A 154 -11.05 9.53 6.57
C GLU A 154 -10.40 10.74 5.87
N VAL A 155 -10.07 11.79 6.62
CA VAL A 155 -9.38 12.97 6.08
C VAL A 155 -8.01 12.61 5.53
N ILE A 156 -7.22 11.81 6.26
CA ILE A 156 -5.91 11.34 5.82
C ILE A 156 -6.05 10.56 4.51
N PHE A 157 -6.98 9.62 4.44
CA PHE A 157 -7.21 8.83 3.23
C PHE A 157 -7.54 9.71 2.02
N GLU A 158 -8.50 10.64 2.15
CA GLU A 158 -8.89 11.54 1.05
C GLU A 158 -7.71 12.43 0.59
N GLU A 159 -6.88 12.88 1.53
CA GLU A 159 -5.69 13.68 1.20
C GLU A 159 -4.60 12.89 0.47
N PHE A 160 -4.50 11.57 0.69
CA PHE A 160 -3.55 10.71 -0.01
C PHE A 160 -4.08 10.11 -1.32
N LYS A 161 -5.40 10.02 -1.48
CA LYS A 161 -6.06 9.43 -2.65
C LYS A 161 -5.58 10.01 -3.98
N GLY A 162 -5.24 11.29 -4.00
CA GLY A 162 -4.70 11.98 -5.19
C GLY A 162 -3.20 11.77 -5.43
N THR A 163 -2.46 11.18 -4.49
CA THR A 163 -0.99 11.05 -4.54
C THR A 163 -0.54 9.72 -5.14
N GLY A 164 -1.30 8.65 -4.94
CA GLY A 164 -0.96 7.31 -5.44
C GLY A 164 -1.25 7.12 -6.92
N ASN A 165 -0.54 6.20 -7.54
CA ASN A 165 -0.71 5.79 -8.95
C ASN A 165 -1.69 4.63 -9.09
N MET A 166 -1.87 3.83 -8.04
CA MET A 166 -2.70 2.62 -8.01
C MET A 166 -3.40 2.51 -6.66
N GLU A 167 -4.62 2.04 -6.69
CA GLU A 167 -5.39 1.66 -5.50
C GLU A 167 -5.82 0.21 -5.61
N LEU A 168 -5.44 -0.60 -4.62
CA LEU A 168 -5.93 -1.96 -4.41
C LEU A 168 -6.84 -1.93 -3.19
N GLN A 169 -8.14 -2.08 -3.40
CA GLN A 169 -9.13 -1.99 -2.33
C GLN A 169 -9.52 -3.37 -1.81
N LEU A 170 -9.48 -3.53 -0.49
CA LEU A 170 -9.95 -4.72 0.20
C LEU A 170 -11.37 -4.49 0.74
N ASP A 171 -12.23 -5.49 0.60
CA ASP A 171 -13.61 -5.43 1.06
C ASP A 171 -13.86 -6.45 2.18
N ARG A 172 -14.43 -5.96 3.29
CA ARG A 172 -14.80 -6.79 4.44
C ARG A 172 -15.90 -7.81 4.09
N LYS A 173 -16.79 -7.52 3.14
CA LYS A 173 -17.84 -8.48 2.73
C LYS A 173 -17.23 -9.74 2.13
N LEU A 174 -16.17 -9.58 1.32
CA LEU A 174 -15.39 -10.71 0.80
C LEU A 174 -14.74 -11.52 1.93
N ALA A 175 -14.04 -10.82 2.84
CA ALA A 175 -13.40 -11.47 3.99
C ALA A 175 -14.40 -12.21 4.90
N ASN A 176 -15.59 -11.64 5.14
CA ASN A 176 -16.66 -12.28 5.92
C ASN A 176 -17.16 -13.55 5.25
N LYS A 177 -17.17 -13.61 3.93
CA LYS A 177 -17.52 -14.82 3.14
C LYS A 177 -16.33 -15.79 2.95
N ARG A 178 -15.17 -15.49 3.54
CA ARG A 178 -13.94 -16.29 3.38
C ARG A 178 -13.43 -16.35 1.93
N VAL A 179 -13.75 -15.36 1.11
CA VAL A 179 -13.20 -15.19 -0.24
C VAL A 179 -11.90 -14.39 -0.12
N TYR A 180 -10.76 -15.03 -0.40
CA TYR A 180 -9.42 -14.44 -0.29
C TYR A 180 -8.62 -14.65 -1.58
N PRO A 181 -7.78 -13.67 -2.00
CA PRO A 181 -7.63 -12.33 -1.39
C PRO A 181 -8.93 -11.53 -1.46
N ALA A 182 -9.26 -10.80 -0.38
CA ALA A 182 -10.52 -10.06 -0.27
C ALA A 182 -10.48 -8.75 -1.08
N VAL A 183 -10.10 -8.83 -2.35
CA VAL A 183 -9.92 -7.69 -3.26
C VAL A 183 -11.21 -7.32 -3.95
N ASP A 184 -11.63 -6.08 -3.80
CA ASP A 184 -12.66 -5.49 -4.66
C ASP A 184 -12.02 -5.11 -6.00
N VAL A 185 -12.15 -5.98 -6.99
CA VAL A 185 -11.57 -5.81 -8.32
C VAL A 185 -12.25 -4.69 -9.13
N ILE A 186 -13.47 -4.30 -8.76
CA ILE A 186 -14.21 -3.24 -9.43
C ILE A 186 -13.71 -1.88 -8.94
N ALA A 187 -13.56 -1.73 -7.62
CA ALA A 187 -13.08 -0.50 -6.99
C ALA A 187 -11.56 -0.29 -7.13
N SER A 188 -10.81 -1.36 -7.38
CA SER A 188 -9.36 -1.30 -7.60
C SER A 188 -9.00 -0.81 -8.99
N GLY A 189 -7.91 -0.06 -9.12
CA GLY A 189 -7.48 0.45 -10.41
C GLY A 189 -6.10 1.09 -10.40
N THR A 190 -5.55 1.27 -11.60
CA THR A 190 -4.25 1.89 -11.84
C THR A 190 -4.43 3.08 -12.78
N ARG A 191 -3.73 4.19 -12.50
CA ARG A 191 -3.68 5.32 -13.41
C ARG A 191 -2.80 4.97 -14.61
N ARG A 192 -3.17 5.45 -15.78
CA ARG A 192 -2.37 5.31 -16.99
C ARG A 192 -1.96 3.86 -17.28
N GLU A 193 -2.92 2.94 -17.21
CA GLU A 193 -2.69 1.54 -17.60
C GLU A 193 -2.20 1.41 -19.07
N ASP A 194 -2.49 2.42 -19.89
CA ASP A 194 -1.99 2.55 -21.26
C ASP A 194 -0.45 2.60 -21.38
N LEU A 195 0.24 3.01 -20.31
CA LEU A 195 1.71 3.01 -20.24
C LEU A 195 2.30 1.67 -19.72
N LEU A 196 1.46 0.80 -19.16
CA LEU A 196 1.89 -0.41 -18.46
C LEU A 196 1.54 -1.68 -19.25
N LEU A 197 0.46 -1.65 -20.03
CA LEU A 197 -0.06 -2.81 -20.73
C LEU A 197 0.03 -2.64 -22.24
N PRO A 198 0.38 -3.70 -23.00
CA PRO A 198 0.18 -3.74 -24.44
C PRO A 198 -1.29 -3.45 -24.80
N ARG A 199 -1.51 -2.84 -25.96
CA ARG A 199 -2.84 -2.37 -26.38
C ARG A 199 -3.90 -3.46 -26.46
N ASP A 200 -3.53 -4.64 -26.90
CA ASP A 200 -4.40 -5.81 -26.97
C ASP A 200 -4.80 -6.32 -25.59
N VAL A 201 -3.84 -6.42 -24.64
CA VAL A 201 -4.09 -6.79 -23.25
C VAL A 201 -4.99 -5.76 -22.57
N MET A 202 -4.71 -4.47 -22.78
CA MET A 202 -5.53 -3.38 -22.24
C MET A 202 -6.98 -3.47 -22.73
N ASN A 203 -7.19 -3.71 -24.04
CA ASN A 203 -8.54 -3.86 -24.60
C ASN A 203 -9.29 -5.05 -23.99
N ARG A 204 -8.63 -6.19 -23.80
CA ARG A 204 -9.22 -7.38 -23.15
C ARG A 204 -9.57 -7.09 -21.70
N THR A 205 -8.67 -6.41 -20.97
CA THR A 205 -8.89 -6.00 -19.58
C THR A 205 -10.11 -5.06 -19.48
N TRP A 206 -10.29 -4.13 -20.40
CA TRP A 206 -11.46 -3.24 -20.42
C TRP A 206 -12.76 -4.00 -20.67
N VAL A 207 -12.78 -4.98 -21.57
CA VAL A 207 -13.95 -5.84 -21.80
C VAL A 207 -14.27 -6.61 -20.54
N LEU A 208 -13.26 -7.19 -19.89
CA LEU A 208 -13.43 -7.92 -18.62
C LEU A 208 -13.98 -6.98 -17.52
N ARG A 209 -13.38 -5.80 -17.33
CA ARG A 209 -13.87 -4.82 -16.35
C ARG A 209 -15.32 -4.39 -16.61
N LYS A 210 -15.67 -4.18 -17.87
CA LYS A 210 -17.06 -3.86 -18.25
C LYS A 210 -18.01 -4.99 -17.88
N TYR A 211 -17.62 -6.24 -18.11
CA TYR A 211 -18.41 -7.39 -17.71
C TYR A 211 -18.58 -7.51 -16.19
N LEU A 212 -17.49 -7.29 -15.44
CA LEU A 212 -17.50 -7.36 -13.98
C LEU A 212 -18.26 -6.19 -13.32
N SER A 213 -18.38 -5.04 -13.99
CA SER A 213 -19.01 -3.84 -13.41
C SER A 213 -20.50 -4.01 -13.06
N ASP A 214 -21.17 -4.99 -13.68
CA ASP A 214 -22.58 -5.31 -13.42
C ASP A 214 -22.76 -6.31 -12.25
N MET A 215 -21.64 -6.79 -11.68
CA MET A 215 -21.61 -7.76 -10.58
C MET A 215 -21.38 -7.08 -9.24
N THR A 216 -21.78 -7.75 -8.16
CA THR A 216 -21.31 -7.39 -6.81
C THR A 216 -19.81 -7.73 -6.66
N PRO A 217 -19.06 -7.08 -5.74
CA PRO A 217 -17.65 -7.41 -5.52
C PRO A 217 -17.40 -8.91 -5.24
N VAL A 218 -18.33 -9.56 -4.55
CA VAL A 218 -18.25 -11.00 -4.26
C VAL A 218 -18.37 -11.85 -5.52
N GLU A 219 -19.41 -11.60 -6.31
CA GLU A 219 -19.64 -12.32 -7.58
C GLU A 219 -18.49 -12.11 -8.55
N ALA A 220 -17.97 -10.88 -8.65
CA ALA A 220 -16.85 -10.56 -9.50
C ALA A 220 -15.58 -11.34 -9.10
N MET A 221 -15.27 -11.40 -7.79
CA MET A 221 -14.11 -12.12 -7.30
C MET A 221 -14.25 -13.64 -7.42
N GLU A 222 -15.42 -14.21 -7.11
CA GLU A 222 -15.70 -15.63 -7.30
C GLU A 222 -15.63 -16.04 -8.78
N PHE A 223 -16.12 -15.17 -9.68
CA PHE A 223 -16.00 -15.39 -11.13
C PHE A 223 -14.53 -15.41 -11.56
N LEU A 224 -13.73 -14.42 -11.15
CA LEU A 224 -12.30 -14.35 -11.49
C LEU A 224 -11.54 -15.55 -10.96
N GLN A 225 -11.75 -15.95 -9.70
CA GLN A 225 -11.10 -17.12 -9.12
C GLN A 225 -11.41 -18.40 -9.89
N LYS A 226 -12.68 -18.56 -10.32
CA LYS A 226 -13.08 -19.71 -11.12
C LYS A 226 -12.38 -19.73 -12.48
N GLN A 227 -12.28 -18.58 -13.15
CA GLN A 227 -11.62 -18.51 -14.47
C GLN A 227 -10.10 -18.70 -14.34
N MET A 228 -9.46 -18.05 -13.39
CA MET A 228 -8.03 -18.20 -13.13
C MET A 228 -7.65 -19.62 -12.66
N GLY A 229 -8.58 -20.37 -12.08
CA GLY A 229 -8.34 -21.76 -11.67
C GLY A 229 -8.31 -22.78 -12.82
N VAL A 230 -8.65 -22.38 -14.05
CA VAL A 230 -8.61 -23.23 -15.24
C VAL A 230 -7.53 -22.82 -16.24
N THR A 231 -6.77 -21.77 -15.93
CA THR A 231 -5.63 -21.27 -16.73
C THR A 231 -4.34 -21.35 -15.90
N ASP A 232 -3.22 -21.61 -16.54
CA ASP A 232 -1.91 -21.68 -15.86
C ASP A 232 -1.22 -20.29 -15.86
N THR A 233 -1.55 -19.43 -16.81
CA THR A 233 -0.96 -18.09 -16.94
C THR A 233 -2.01 -17.02 -17.21
N ASN A 234 -1.62 -15.74 -17.07
CA ASN A 234 -2.48 -14.60 -17.42
C ASN A 234 -2.60 -14.38 -18.94
N GLU A 235 -1.79 -15.05 -19.73
CA GLU A 235 -1.80 -14.93 -21.20
C GLU A 235 -2.89 -15.80 -21.85
N GLU A 236 -3.28 -16.86 -21.17
CA GLU A 236 -4.36 -17.79 -21.58
C GLU A 236 -5.75 -17.19 -21.33
#